data_13c054ae3e5d4c3c44d87dcfbfb3a2f7
#
_entry.id   13c054ae3e5d4c3c44d87dcfbfb3a2f7
#
_cell.length_a   1.000
_cell.length_b   1.000
_cell.length_c   1.000
_cell.angle_alpha   90.00
_cell.angle_beta   90.00
_cell.angle_gamma   90.00
#
_symmetry.space_group_name_H-M   'P 1'
#
loop_
_entity.id
_entity.type
_entity.pdbx_description
1 polymer ?
#
loop_
_entity_poly.entity_id
_entity_poly.type
_entity_poly.pdbx_seq_one_letter_code
_entity_poly.pdbx_strand_id
1 'polypeptide(L)'
;MKAVIYARYSSDSQREESIDGQIRECTAFAEKNGITILRHYIDRAYSAKTDNRPDFQEMIKDSSKKLFDMVIVWKLDRFARNRYDSARYKAQLKRNGVKVVSATEVISEGAEGIILESVLEGYAEYYSADLSEKVIRGRTENALKCKFNGGTLPIGYVIDEEQHFQVDPLTA
;
A
#
# COMPACT_ATOMS: atom_id res chain seq x y z
N MET A 1 0.77 -23.99 12.49
CA MET A 1 0.07 -22.69 12.51
C MET A 1 -0.60 -22.44 11.18
N LYS A 2 -1.78 -21.86 11.17
CA LYS A 2 -2.54 -21.54 9.97
C LYS A 2 -2.48 -20.05 9.70
N ALA A 3 -2.17 -19.65 8.48
CA ALA A 3 -2.07 -18.25 8.12
C ALA A 3 -2.89 -17.90 6.88
N VAL A 4 -3.15 -16.62 6.72
CA VAL A 4 -3.63 -16.03 5.48
C VAL A 4 -2.65 -14.96 5.01
N ILE A 5 -2.58 -14.72 3.71
CA ILE A 5 -1.76 -13.65 3.13
C ILE A 5 -2.68 -12.50 2.78
N TYR A 6 -2.28 -11.27 3.13
CA TYR A 6 -2.89 -10.07 2.64
C TYR A 6 -1.91 -9.29 1.74
N ALA A 7 -2.35 -8.98 0.53
CA ALA A 7 -1.58 -8.20 -0.43
C ALA A 7 -2.42 -7.07 -1.03
N ARG A 8 -1.79 -5.93 -1.33
CA ARG A 8 -2.44 -4.81 -1.97
C ARG A 8 -1.50 -4.03 -2.88
N TYR A 9 -2.05 -3.37 -3.91
CA TYR A 9 -1.32 -2.34 -4.63
C TYR A 9 -1.15 -1.10 -3.76
N SER A 10 0.00 -0.43 -3.87
CA SER A 10 0.09 0.97 -3.48
C SER A 10 -0.36 1.83 -4.66
N SER A 11 -1.08 2.92 -4.40
CA SER A 11 -1.62 3.82 -5.42
C SER A 11 -0.55 4.64 -6.16
N ASP A 12 0.68 4.64 -5.68
CA ASP A 12 1.79 5.37 -6.28
C ASP A 12 2.67 4.41 -7.08
N SER A 13 2.39 4.38 -8.37
CA SER A 13 3.24 4.07 -9.53
C SER A 13 4.61 3.42 -9.26
N GLN A 14 4.69 2.26 -8.64
CA GLN A 14 5.96 1.56 -8.71
C GLN A 14 5.78 0.11 -9.16
N ARG A 15 6.31 -0.13 -10.37
CA ARG A 15 6.33 -1.40 -11.10
C ARG A 15 7.09 -2.52 -10.40
N GLU A 16 7.70 -2.26 -9.25
CA GLU A 16 8.62 -3.22 -8.62
C GLU A 16 7.96 -4.18 -7.63
N GLU A 17 6.69 -3.93 -7.24
CA GLU A 17 6.03 -4.71 -6.20
C GLU A 17 4.67 -5.24 -6.64
N SER A 18 4.70 -6.08 -7.68
CA SER A 18 3.48 -6.78 -8.13
C SER A 18 2.87 -7.59 -6.98
N ILE A 19 1.55 -7.73 -6.98
CA ILE A 19 0.85 -8.62 -6.03
C ILE A 19 1.47 -10.02 -6.02
N ASP A 20 1.87 -10.52 -7.19
CA ASP A 20 2.51 -11.83 -7.32
C ASP A 20 3.86 -11.89 -6.61
N GLY A 21 4.64 -10.80 -6.65
CA GLY A 21 5.88 -10.67 -5.89
C GLY A 21 5.63 -10.70 -4.38
N GLN A 22 4.65 -9.95 -3.90
CA GLN A 22 4.27 -9.94 -2.47
C GLN A 22 3.83 -11.33 -2.01
N ILE A 23 2.96 -12.00 -2.78
CA ILE A 23 2.48 -13.36 -2.47
C ILE A 23 3.64 -14.35 -2.44
N ARG A 24 4.55 -14.30 -3.43
CA ARG A 24 5.72 -15.18 -3.50
C ARG A 24 6.59 -15.05 -2.26
N GLU A 25 6.95 -13.84 -1.85
CA GLU A 25 7.76 -13.59 -0.64
C GLU A 25 7.06 -14.05 0.64
N CYS A 26 5.75 -13.79 0.77
CA CYS A 26 4.96 -14.26 1.91
C CYS A 26 4.85 -15.79 1.95
N THR A 27 4.73 -16.43 0.78
CA THR A 27 4.68 -17.90 0.67
C THR A 27 6.02 -18.52 1.06
N ALA A 28 7.14 -17.98 0.55
CA ALA A 28 8.47 -18.44 0.91
C ALA A 28 8.74 -18.29 2.43
N PHE A 29 8.28 -17.19 3.02
CA PHE A 29 8.34 -16.99 4.48
C PHE A 29 7.54 -18.07 5.22
N ALA A 30 6.31 -18.36 4.78
CA ALA A 30 5.44 -19.37 5.40
C ALA A 30 6.05 -20.77 5.31
N GLU A 31 6.56 -21.16 4.15
CA GLU A 31 7.24 -22.46 3.92
C GLU A 31 8.46 -22.61 4.85
N LYS A 32 9.32 -21.59 4.91
CA LYS A 32 10.50 -21.59 5.77
C LYS A 32 10.16 -21.78 7.25
N ASN A 33 8.99 -21.29 7.67
CA ASN A 33 8.55 -21.35 9.07
C ASN A 33 7.53 -22.48 9.36
N GLY A 34 7.25 -23.35 8.39
CA GLY A 34 6.29 -24.46 8.57
C GLY A 34 4.84 -23.98 8.79
N ILE A 35 4.46 -22.87 8.17
CA ILE A 35 3.13 -22.27 8.30
C ILE A 35 2.27 -22.65 7.10
N THR A 36 1.04 -23.11 7.35
CA THR A 36 0.09 -23.47 6.30
C THR A 36 -0.73 -22.26 5.89
N ILE A 37 -0.66 -21.86 4.62
CA ILE A 37 -1.47 -20.79 4.05
C ILE A 37 -2.84 -21.34 3.67
N LEU A 38 -3.91 -20.71 4.17
CA LEU A 38 -5.29 -21.11 3.88
C LEU A 38 -5.91 -20.33 2.73
N ARG A 39 -5.64 -19.02 2.66
CA ARG A 39 -6.28 -18.12 1.69
C ARG A 39 -5.41 -16.86 1.47
N HIS A 40 -5.58 -16.26 0.28
CA HIS A 40 -5.08 -14.94 -0.03
C HIS A 40 -6.24 -13.93 -0.07
N TYR A 41 -6.04 -12.77 0.54
CA TYR A 41 -6.92 -11.61 0.46
C TYR A 41 -6.17 -10.53 -0.34
N ILE A 42 -6.77 -10.04 -1.42
CA ILE A 42 -6.06 -9.20 -2.39
C ILE A 42 -6.89 -7.99 -2.76
N ASP A 43 -6.50 -6.83 -2.28
CA ASP A 43 -7.12 -5.57 -2.67
C ASP A 43 -6.35 -4.92 -3.83
N ARG A 44 -6.99 -4.88 -5.00
CA ARG A 44 -6.50 -4.15 -6.16
C ARG A 44 -7.04 -2.73 -6.08
N ALA A 45 -6.16 -1.72 -6.08
CA ALA A 45 -6.55 -0.32 -5.95
C ALA A 45 -7.48 0.12 -7.11
N TYR A 46 -8.73 0.43 -6.79
CA TYR A 46 -9.71 0.94 -7.75
C TYR A 46 -9.79 2.47 -7.83
N SER A 47 -9.18 3.22 -6.98
CA SER A 47 -8.91 4.66 -7.08
C SER A 47 -8.28 5.21 -5.79
N ALA A 48 -7.51 6.30 -5.93
CA ALA A 48 -6.88 6.99 -4.80
C ALA A 48 -7.87 7.66 -3.82
N LYS A 49 -9.16 7.72 -4.16
CA LYS A 49 -10.18 8.49 -3.43
C LYS A 49 -11.06 7.67 -2.47
N THR A 50 -11.11 6.35 -2.59
CA THR A 50 -11.98 5.53 -1.75
C THR A 50 -11.18 4.49 -0.99
N ASP A 51 -11.36 4.44 0.33
CA ASP A 51 -10.79 3.39 1.21
C ASP A 51 -11.57 2.09 1.07
N ASN A 52 -11.82 1.69 -0.17
CA ASN A 52 -12.54 0.45 -0.44
C ASN A 52 -11.53 -0.70 -0.50
N ARG A 53 -11.34 -1.39 0.63
CA ARG A 53 -10.53 -2.60 0.77
C ARG A 53 -11.45 -3.76 1.17
N PRO A 54 -12.27 -4.27 0.23
CA PRO A 54 -13.27 -5.30 0.53
C PRO A 54 -12.63 -6.57 1.08
N ASP A 55 -11.51 -7.02 0.49
CA ASP A 55 -10.81 -8.23 0.94
C ASP A 55 -10.17 -8.04 2.31
N PHE A 56 -9.64 -6.85 2.62
CA PHE A 56 -9.16 -6.52 3.95
C PHE A 56 -10.29 -6.58 4.98
N GLN A 57 -11.43 -5.98 4.68
CA GLN A 57 -12.58 -6.01 5.59
C GLN A 57 -13.13 -7.43 5.78
N GLU A 58 -13.15 -8.23 4.72
CA GLU A 58 -13.51 -9.65 4.80
C GLU A 58 -12.52 -10.42 5.69
N MET A 59 -11.22 -10.21 5.50
CA MET A 59 -10.17 -10.81 6.34
C MET A 59 -10.36 -10.47 7.83
N ILE A 60 -10.61 -9.18 8.14
CA ILE A 60 -10.87 -8.74 9.51
C ILE A 60 -12.12 -9.43 10.08
N LYS A 61 -13.19 -9.55 9.30
CA LYS A 61 -14.42 -10.26 9.69
C LYS A 61 -14.16 -11.75 9.88
N ASP A 62 -13.41 -12.39 9.00
CA ASP A 62 -13.08 -13.82 9.07
C ASP A 62 -12.17 -14.15 10.25
N SER A 63 -11.36 -13.20 10.73
CA SER A 63 -10.53 -13.41 11.93
C SER A 63 -11.35 -13.77 13.17
N SER A 64 -12.60 -13.29 13.28
CA SER A 64 -13.50 -13.62 14.39
C SER A 64 -13.96 -15.09 14.38
N LYS A 65 -13.90 -15.75 13.22
CA LYS A 65 -14.25 -17.17 13.05
C LYS A 65 -13.14 -18.13 13.53
N LYS A 66 -11.97 -17.60 13.92
CA LYS A 66 -10.81 -18.38 14.40
C LYS A 66 -10.35 -19.46 13.39
N LEU A 67 -10.43 -19.17 12.11
CA LEU A 67 -10.03 -20.08 11.04
C LEU A 67 -8.50 -20.08 10.83
N PHE A 68 -7.83 -18.98 11.19
CA PHE A 68 -6.38 -18.77 11.06
C PHE A 68 -5.83 -18.07 12.29
N ASP A 69 -4.53 -18.24 12.53
CA ASP A 69 -3.80 -17.74 13.69
C ASP A 69 -2.95 -16.52 13.34
N MET A 70 -2.72 -16.29 12.03
CA MET A 70 -1.76 -15.30 11.55
C MET A 70 -2.19 -14.67 10.22
N VAL A 71 -1.93 -13.38 10.08
CA VAL A 71 -1.95 -12.64 8.82
C VAL A 71 -0.50 -12.34 8.44
N ILE A 72 -0.08 -12.79 7.26
CA ILE A 72 1.25 -12.51 6.70
C ILE A 72 1.08 -11.40 5.66
N VAL A 73 1.88 -10.35 5.78
CA VAL A 73 2.00 -9.26 4.80
C VAL A 73 3.44 -9.16 4.33
N TRP A 74 3.66 -8.66 3.14
CA TRP A 74 5.02 -8.46 2.63
C TRP A 74 5.81 -7.49 3.49
N LYS A 75 5.24 -6.28 3.74
CA LYS A 75 5.73 -5.27 4.70
C LYS A 75 4.57 -4.71 5.50
N LEU A 76 4.84 -4.11 6.66
CA LEU A 76 3.79 -3.55 7.52
C LEU A 76 3.00 -2.41 6.87
N ASP A 77 3.64 -1.63 5.99
CA ASP A 77 2.98 -0.57 5.23
C ASP A 77 1.90 -1.10 4.26
N ARG A 78 1.95 -2.40 3.93
CA ARG A 78 0.90 -3.07 3.13
C ARG A 78 -0.32 -3.45 3.97
N PHE A 79 -0.17 -3.57 5.29
CA PHE A 79 -1.27 -3.90 6.18
C PHE A 79 -2.27 -2.74 6.33
N ALA A 80 -1.78 -1.54 6.64
CA ALA A 80 -2.62 -0.36 6.82
C ALA A 80 -2.07 0.87 6.08
N ARG A 81 -2.88 1.91 5.94
CA ARG A 81 -2.49 3.14 5.24
C ARG A 81 -1.82 4.16 6.14
N ASN A 82 -2.14 4.11 7.41
CA ASN A 82 -1.59 4.99 8.43
C ASN A 82 -1.44 4.23 9.75
N ARG A 83 -0.66 4.79 10.64
CA ARG A 83 -0.33 4.20 11.94
C ARG A 83 -1.55 4.01 12.83
N TYR A 84 -2.53 4.91 12.78
CA TYR A 84 -3.75 4.82 13.59
C TYR A 84 -4.61 3.62 13.19
N ASP A 85 -4.86 3.45 11.89
CA ASP A 85 -5.59 2.29 11.36
C ASP A 85 -4.85 0.98 11.63
N SER A 86 -3.51 0.97 11.48
CA SER A 86 -2.67 -0.17 11.80
C SER A 86 -2.86 -0.60 13.25
N ALA A 87 -2.71 0.30 14.21
CA ALA A 87 -2.89 0.01 15.63
C ALA A 87 -4.30 -0.51 15.95
N ARG A 88 -5.33 0.12 15.38
CA ARG A 88 -6.72 -0.27 15.57
C ARG A 88 -6.99 -1.70 15.08
N TYR A 89 -6.61 -2.02 13.85
CA TYR A 89 -6.87 -3.34 13.27
C TYR A 89 -5.99 -4.42 13.87
N LYS A 90 -4.74 -4.13 14.22
CA LYS A 90 -3.88 -5.08 14.95
C LYS A 90 -4.46 -5.40 16.33
N ALA A 91 -4.97 -4.39 17.06
CA ALA A 91 -5.65 -4.62 18.33
C ALA A 91 -6.91 -5.49 18.19
N GLN A 92 -7.67 -5.31 17.10
CA GLN A 92 -8.84 -6.15 16.81
C GLN A 92 -8.43 -7.59 16.48
N LEU A 93 -7.44 -7.80 15.60
CA LEU A 93 -6.90 -9.12 15.27
C LEU A 93 -6.35 -9.83 16.52
N LYS A 94 -5.59 -9.12 17.35
CA LYS A 94 -5.04 -9.64 18.60
C LYS A 94 -6.14 -10.13 19.57
N ARG A 95 -7.26 -9.39 19.69
CA ARG A 95 -8.44 -9.84 20.45
C ARG A 95 -9.05 -11.13 19.90
N ASN A 96 -8.99 -11.34 18.60
CA ASN A 96 -9.45 -12.56 17.94
C ASN A 96 -8.41 -13.70 18.01
N GLY A 97 -7.23 -13.47 18.61
CA GLY A 97 -6.14 -14.43 18.69
C GLY A 97 -5.26 -14.51 17.45
N VAL A 98 -5.35 -13.52 16.55
CA VAL A 98 -4.63 -13.47 15.27
C VAL A 98 -3.47 -12.48 15.36
N LYS A 99 -2.26 -12.91 14.95
CA LYS A 99 -1.05 -12.06 14.84
C LYS A 99 -0.89 -11.52 13.43
N VAL A 100 -0.31 -10.33 13.29
CA VAL A 100 0.16 -9.78 12.01
C VAL A 100 1.67 -9.89 11.96
N VAL A 101 2.21 -10.43 10.86
CA VAL A 101 3.64 -10.64 10.67
C VAL A 101 4.05 -10.15 9.29
N SER A 102 5.18 -9.43 9.22
CA SER A 102 5.82 -9.07 7.96
C SER A 102 6.74 -10.19 7.49
N ALA A 103 6.71 -10.48 6.19
CA ALA A 103 7.59 -11.50 5.59
C ALA A 103 9.05 -11.02 5.47
N THR A 104 9.26 -9.70 5.31
CA THR A 104 10.58 -9.10 5.06
C THR A 104 11.14 -8.32 6.24
N GLU A 105 10.29 -7.91 7.19
CA GLU A 105 10.69 -7.11 8.35
C GLU A 105 10.70 -7.98 9.59
N VAL A 106 11.89 -8.26 10.13
CA VAL A 106 12.04 -9.05 11.35
C VAL A 106 11.74 -8.16 12.55
N ILE A 107 10.56 -8.35 13.14
CA ILE A 107 10.15 -7.64 14.35
C ILE A 107 10.12 -8.62 15.50
N SER A 108 10.90 -8.33 16.55
CA SER A 108 10.91 -9.14 17.76
C SER A 108 9.55 -9.04 18.49
N GLU A 109 9.18 -10.09 19.23
CA GLU A 109 7.96 -10.07 20.06
C GLU A 109 8.14 -9.29 21.38
N GLY A 110 9.32 -8.73 21.63
CA GLY A 110 9.67 -7.98 22.85
C GLY A 110 9.23 -6.51 22.81
N ALA A 111 9.50 -5.79 23.89
CA ALA A 111 9.20 -4.37 24.01
C ALA A 111 9.92 -3.52 22.94
N GLU A 112 11.14 -3.92 22.58
CA GLU A 112 11.93 -3.33 21.48
C GLU A 112 11.24 -3.50 20.11
N GLY A 113 10.51 -4.59 19.91
CA GLY A 113 9.74 -4.80 18.67
C GLY A 113 8.59 -3.81 18.53
N ILE A 114 7.94 -3.41 19.60
CA ILE A 114 6.90 -2.39 19.60
C ILE A 114 7.47 -1.03 19.15
N ILE A 115 8.67 -0.70 19.61
CA ILE A 115 9.36 0.54 19.22
C ILE A 115 9.74 0.48 17.75
N LEU A 116 10.35 -0.60 17.30
CA LEU A 116 10.77 -0.79 15.91
C LEU A 116 9.56 -0.71 14.95
N GLU A 117 8.48 -1.39 15.27
CA GLU A 117 7.23 -1.36 14.51
C GLU A 117 6.68 0.06 14.40
N SER A 118 6.64 0.80 15.50
CA SER A 118 6.19 2.20 15.53
C SER A 118 7.08 3.13 14.68
N VAL A 119 8.39 2.89 14.66
CA VAL A 119 9.35 3.65 13.84
C VAL A 119 9.13 3.34 12.35
N LEU A 120 8.99 2.08 11.98
CA LEU A 120 8.77 1.67 10.58
C LEU A 120 7.47 2.24 10.03
N GLU A 121 6.37 2.14 10.79
CA GLU A 121 5.08 2.70 10.40
C GLU A 121 5.12 4.24 10.31
N GLY A 122 5.77 4.90 11.27
CA GLY A 122 5.95 6.35 11.25
C GLY A 122 6.82 6.82 10.09
N TYR A 123 7.85 6.08 9.72
CA TYR A 123 8.69 6.38 8.57
C TYR A 123 7.93 6.25 7.25
N ALA A 124 7.12 5.20 7.08
CA ALA A 124 6.30 5.02 5.89
C ALA A 124 5.26 6.14 5.72
N GLU A 125 4.64 6.59 6.82
CA GLU A 125 3.71 7.72 6.81
C GLU A 125 4.41 9.03 6.45
N TYR A 126 5.58 9.31 7.05
CA TYR A 126 6.40 10.47 6.73
C TYR A 126 6.80 10.49 5.25
N TYR A 127 7.30 9.36 4.72
CA TYR A 127 7.73 9.27 3.33
C TYR A 127 6.59 9.54 2.35
N SER A 128 5.39 9.05 2.65
CA SER A 128 4.19 9.30 1.83
C SER A 128 3.78 10.78 1.85
N ALA A 129 3.84 11.44 3.01
CA ALA A 129 3.55 12.86 3.14
C ALA A 129 4.58 13.73 2.40
N ASP A 130 5.87 13.47 2.60
CA ASP A 130 6.98 14.17 1.94
C ASP A 130 6.92 14.04 0.42
N LEU A 131 6.60 12.83 -0.09
CA LEU A 131 6.40 12.61 -1.52
C LEU A 131 5.23 13.44 -2.06
N SER A 132 4.11 13.47 -1.34
CA SER A 132 2.93 14.28 -1.72
C SER A 132 3.27 15.77 -1.82
N GLU A 133 3.98 16.31 -0.83
CA GLU A 133 4.44 17.71 -0.85
C GLU A 133 5.36 17.99 -2.04
N LYS A 134 6.31 17.11 -2.33
CA LYS A 134 7.22 17.23 -3.47
C LYS A 134 6.48 17.22 -4.80
N VAL A 135 5.47 16.35 -4.96
CA VAL A 135 4.64 16.28 -6.15
C VAL A 135 3.82 17.57 -6.32
N ILE A 136 3.18 18.05 -5.26
CA ILE A 136 2.41 19.31 -5.29
C ILE A 136 3.32 20.47 -5.66
N ARG A 137 4.49 20.59 -5.04
CA ARG A 137 5.46 21.63 -5.35
C ARG A 137 5.91 21.57 -6.82
N GLY A 138 6.27 20.37 -7.32
CA GLY A 138 6.65 20.20 -8.73
C GLY A 138 5.54 20.57 -9.71
N ARG A 139 4.29 20.20 -9.41
CA ARG A 139 3.12 20.61 -10.21
C ARG A 139 2.88 22.11 -10.18
N THR A 140 3.02 22.73 -9.02
CA THR A 140 2.89 24.20 -8.90
C THR A 140 3.96 24.92 -9.70
N GLU A 141 5.22 24.49 -9.62
CA GLU A 141 6.30 25.05 -10.42
C GLU A 141 6.07 24.91 -11.94
N ASN A 142 5.58 23.75 -12.37
CA ASN A 142 5.22 23.54 -13.77
C ASN A 142 4.06 24.44 -14.20
N ALA A 143 3.03 24.58 -13.37
CA ALA A 143 1.91 25.45 -13.66
C ALA A 143 2.32 26.94 -13.76
N LEU A 144 3.19 27.41 -12.86
CA LEU A 144 3.76 28.76 -12.92
C LEU A 144 4.60 29.03 -14.18
N LYS A 145 5.21 27.97 -14.73
CA LYS A 145 5.95 28.00 -15.98
C LYS A 145 5.07 27.72 -17.21
N CYS A 146 3.75 27.65 -17.04
CA CYS A 146 2.79 27.28 -18.10
C CYS A 146 3.07 25.92 -18.74
N LYS A 147 3.69 24.99 -18.01
CA LYS A 147 4.00 23.63 -18.49
C LYS A 147 2.85 22.66 -18.23
N PHE A 148 2.73 21.69 -19.10
CA PHE A 148 1.76 20.62 -18.98
C PHE A 148 2.05 19.73 -17.77
N ASN A 149 1.05 19.52 -16.92
CA ASN A 149 1.16 18.72 -15.68
C ASN A 149 0.57 17.31 -15.80
N GLY A 150 0.36 16.82 -17.03
CA GLY A 150 -0.32 15.55 -17.28
C GLY A 150 -1.85 15.68 -17.33
N GLY A 151 -2.51 14.61 -17.70
CA GLY A 151 -3.96 14.55 -17.88
C GLY A 151 -4.35 14.44 -19.36
N THR A 152 -5.65 14.59 -19.66
CA THR A 152 -6.16 14.60 -21.04
C THR A 152 -5.98 15.98 -21.63
N LEU A 153 -5.42 16.06 -22.84
CA LEU A 153 -5.30 17.31 -23.57
C LEU A 153 -6.69 17.77 -24.07
N PRO A 154 -7.01 19.07 -23.93
CA PRO A 154 -8.20 19.63 -24.58
C PRO A 154 -8.09 19.52 -26.11
N ILE A 155 -9.25 19.35 -26.77
CA ILE A 155 -9.31 19.38 -28.24
C ILE A 155 -8.79 20.73 -28.74
N GLY A 156 -7.99 20.75 -29.81
CA GLY A 156 -7.38 21.95 -30.35
C GLY A 156 -6.02 22.31 -29.78
N TYR A 157 -5.46 21.45 -28.87
CA TYR A 157 -4.15 21.70 -28.30
C TYR A 157 -3.23 20.47 -28.41
N VAL A 158 -1.94 20.75 -28.61
CA VAL A 158 -0.83 19.80 -28.57
C VAL A 158 0.21 20.28 -27.54
N ILE A 159 1.12 19.40 -27.15
CA ILE A 159 2.24 19.73 -26.25
C ILE A 159 3.52 19.75 -27.08
N ASP A 160 4.30 20.83 -26.95
CA ASP A 160 5.62 20.93 -27.55
C ASP A 160 6.69 20.17 -26.78
N GLU A 161 7.91 20.15 -27.33
CA GLU A 161 9.07 19.47 -26.70
C GLU A 161 9.44 20.05 -25.32
N GLU A 162 9.12 21.32 -25.07
CA GLU A 162 9.37 22.01 -23.80
C GLU A 162 8.23 21.85 -22.78
N GLN A 163 7.22 21.03 -23.12
CA GLN A 163 6.03 20.76 -22.31
C GLN A 163 5.06 21.94 -22.19
N HIS A 164 5.00 22.85 -23.19
CA HIS A 164 4.01 23.92 -23.25
C HIS A 164 2.85 23.58 -24.16
N PHE A 165 1.68 24.19 -23.87
CA PHE A 165 0.51 24.09 -24.74
C PHE A 165 0.68 24.89 -26.03
N GLN A 166 0.46 24.26 -27.16
CA GLN A 166 0.41 24.87 -28.47
C GLN A 166 -0.96 24.62 -29.11
N VAL A 167 -1.42 25.56 -29.92
CA VAL A 167 -2.66 25.37 -30.69
C VAL A 167 -2.39 24.37 -31.83
N ASP A 168 -3.21 23.34 -31.92
CA ASP A 168 -3.14 22.37 -33.02
C ASP A 168 -3.90 22.92 -34.24
N PRO A 169 -3.22 23.32 -35.32
CA PRO A 169 -3.87 23.91 -36.50
C PRO A 169 -4.79 22.95 -37.25
N LEU A 170 -4.75 21.64 -36.96
CA LEU A 170 -5.59 20.62 -37.60
C LEU A 170 -6.91 20.39 -36.89
N THR A 171 -6.98 20.70 -35.60
CA THR A 171 -8.15 20.40 -34.73
C THR A 171 -8.71 21.63 -33.99
N ALA A 172 -8.10 22.82 -34.20
CA ALA A 172 -8.52 24.10 -33.63
C ALA A 172 -9.62 24.77 -34.50
#